data_fa49e39b396992cb90e5211e3bb3438c
#
_entry.id   fa49e39b396992cb90e5211e3bb3438c
#
_cell.length_a   1.000
_cell.length_b   1.000
_cell.length_c   1.000
_cell.angle_alpha   90.00
_cell.angle_beta   90.00
_cell.angle_gamma   90.00
#
_symmetry.space_group_name_H-M   'P 1'
#
loop_
_entity.id
_entity.type
_entity.pdbx_description
1 polymer ?
#
loop_
_entity_poly.entity_id
_entity_poly.type
_entity_poly.pdbx_seq_one_letter_code
_entity_poly.pdbx_strand_id
1 'polypeptide(L)'
;MPERIREIPYNYTSFSDREIVIRFLGEPYWDLLNELRHQRNTGISARMLFEVLGDMWVVNRNPYLQEDLLENGNRLNSLIDAMHHRLAQIRTRAGDNRQALDLHQAATQAVDLFSGQFEDDRKLRERVRKRFRRITRKDNIDFGGLARVSHATDATDWRVEFPFVVISPDNEAEVAEIVQACIDIGLTIIPRGGGTGYTGGAVPLDAHSVVINTEKLDQLGHVLPANVHGVDHPVATVQCGAGVVTRRVSELAE
;
A
#
# COMPACT_ATOMS: atom_id res chain seq x y z
N MET A 1 -17.25 7.11 -17.78
CA MET A 1 -16.45 6.42 -16.75
C MET A 1 -15.05 6.98 -16.88
N PRO A 2 -14.38 7.40 -15.82
CA PRO A 2 -12.99 7.76 -15.94
C PRO A 2 -12.22 6.56 -16.50
N GLU A 3 -11.41 6.80 -17.50
CA GLU A 3 -10.55 5.79 -18.10
C GLU A 3 -9.66 5.20 -17.00
N ARG A 4 -9.79 3.93 -16.73
CA ARG A 4 -9.02 3.27 -15.67
C ARG A 4 -7.57 3.24 -16.11
N ILE A 5 -6.74 4.08 -15.53
CA ILE A 5 -5.31 4.11 -15.80
C ILE A 5 -4.75 2.77 -15.37
N ARG A 6 -4.31 1.96 -16.35
CA ARG A 6 -3.75 0.64 -16.09
C ARG A 6 -2.32 0.82 -15.58
N GLU A 7 -2.12 0.59 -14.29
CA GLU A 7 -0.79 0.54 -13.72
C GLU A 7 -0.01 -0.64 -14.34
N ILE A 8 1.12 -0.36 -14.98
CA ILE A 8 2.01 -1.42 -15.50
C ILE A 8 2.96 -1.81 -14.38
N PRO A 9 2.93 -3.05 -13.90
CA PRO A 9 3.51 -3.43 -12.60
C PRO A 9 5.02 -3.72 -12.60
N TYR A 10 5.74 -3.52 -13.71
CA TYR A 10 7.13 -3.94 -13.82
C TYR A 10 8.16 -3.10 -13.06
N ASN A 11 7.78 -1.89 -12.67
CA ASN A 11 8.67 -1.04 -11.88
C ASN A 11 7.83 -0.18 -10.93
N TYR A 12 8.06 -0.32 -9.63
CA TYR A 12 7.35 0.43 -8.58
C TYR A 12 7.47 1.94 -8.70
N THR A 13 8.46 2.42 -9.44
CA THR A 13 8.77 3.85 -9.61
C THR A 13 8.50 4.35 -11.01
N SER A 14 8.25 3.49 -12.01
CA SER A 14 8.03 3.94 -13.38
C SER A 14 6.55 4.14 -13.66
N PHE A 15 6.18 5.39 -13.65
CA PHE A 15 4.88 5.88 -14.09
C PHE A 15 5.07 6.90 -15.18
N SER A 16 4.06 7.05 -16.03
CA SER A 16 4.05 8.17 -16.96
C SER A 16 3.85 9.48 -16.18
N ASP A 17 4.47 10.55 -16.67
CA ASP A 17 4.26 11.90 -16.16
C ASP A 17 2.77 12.23 -16.04
N ARG A 18 1.95 11.73 -17.00
CA ARG A 18 0.50 11.92 -17.03
C ARG A 18 -0.17 11.33 -15.77
N GLU A 19 0.16 10.10 -15.43
CA GLU A 19 -0.44 9.42 -14.28
C GLU A 19 -0.07 10.07 -12.96
N ILE A 20 1.19 10.52 -12.82
CA ILE A 20 1.65 11.25 -11.65
C ILE A 20 0.85 12.55 -11.47
N VAL A 21 0.71 13.33 -12.54
CA VAL A 21 -0.04 14.60 -12.50
C VAL A 21 -1.51 14.35 -12.18
N ILE A 22 -2.15 13.39 -12.86
CA ILE A 22 -3.57 13.09 -12.64
C ILE A 22 -3.82 12.62 -11.21
N ARG A 23 -2.93 11.80 -10.65
CA ARG A 23 -3.07 11.28 -9.30
C ARG A 23 -3.01 12.36 -8.22
N PHE A 24 -2.13 13.33 -8.36
CA PHE A 24 -1.95 14.38 -7.35
C PHE A 24 -2.75 15.64 -7.60
N LEU A 25 -2.98 16.00 -8.86
CA LEU A 25 -3.63 17.26 -9.22
C LEU A 25 -5.00 17.07 -9.88
N GLY A 26 -5.26 15.91 -10.47
CA GLY A 26 -6.46 15.64 -11.25
C GLY A 26 -6.26 15.82 -12.76
N GLU A 27 -7.17 15.23 -13.54
CA GLU A 27 -7.08 15.18 -15.00
C GLU A 27 -7.01 16.56 -15.69
N PRO A 28 -7.75 17.60 -15.26
CA PRO A 28 -7.68 18.92 -15.90
C PRO A 28 -6.28 19.55 -15.89
N TYR A 29 -5.47 19.23 -14.90
CA TYR A 29 -4.12 19.79 -14.77
C TYR A 29 -3.08 19.15 -15.69
N TRP A 30 -3.36 17.98 -16.24
CA TRP A 30 -2.47 17.35 -17.21
C TRP A 30 -2.38 18.17 -18.50
N ASP A 31 -3.53 18.57 -19.07
CA ASP A 31 -3.58 19.37 -20.29
C ASP A 31 -2.98 20.75 -20.07
N LEU A 32 -3.32 21.39 -18.95
CA LEU A 32 -2.76 22.67 -18.55
C LEU A 32 -1.23 22.63 -18.42
N LEU A 33 -0.70 21.60 -17.76
CA LEU A 33 0.74 21.44 -17.59
C LEU A 33 1.45 21.19 -18.94
N ASN A 34 0.84 20.43 -19.85
CA ASN A 34 1.38 20.21 -21.18
C ASN A 34 1.44 21.52 -22.00
N GLU A 35 0.43 22.35 -21.96
CA GLU A 35 0.46 23.67 -22.60
C GLU A 35 1.61 24.54 -22.07
N LEU A 36 1.74 24.62 -20.74
CA LEU A 36 2.78 25.40 -20.09
C LEU A 36 4.19 24.86 -20.33
N ARG A 37 4.36 23.54 -20.45
CA ARG A 37 5.63 22.88 -20.72
C ARG A 37 6.28 23.28 -22.03
N HIS A 38 5.47 23.53 -23.04
CA HIS A 38 5.94 23.91 -24.39
C HIS A 38 6.20 25.41 -24.54
N GLN A 39 5.80 26.23 -23.58
CA GLN A 39 6.03 27.66 -23.60
C GLN A 39 7.44 28.00 -23.12
N ARG A 40 8.09 28.97 -23.79
CA ARG A 40 9.48 29.37 -23.48
C ARG A 40 9.67 29.86 -22.04
N ASN A 41 8.69 30.55 -21.49
CA ASN A 41 8.79 31.21 -20.18
C ASN A 41 8.40 30.28 -19.01
N THR A 42 7.60 29.24 -19.24
CA THR A 42 7.04 28.37 -18.22
C THR A 42 7.65 26.95 -18.20
N GLY A 43 8.44 26.58 -19.21
CA GLY A 43 9.01 25.24 -19.34
C GLY A 43 9.91 24.82 -18.18
N ILE A 44 10.66 25.75 -17.56
CA ILE A 44 11.48 25.46 -16.38
C ILE A 44 10.58 25.20 -15.16
N SER A 45 9.54 26.01 -14.98
CA SER A 45 8.57 25.84 -13.88
C SER A 45 7.81 24.52 -13.99
N ALA A 46 7.42 24.12 -15.20
CA ALA A 46 6.80 22.82 -15.47
C ALA A 46 7.73 21.66 -15.07
N ARG A 47 9.02 21.73 -15.42
CA ARG A 47 10.00 20.71 -15.03
C ARG A 47 10.15 20.62 -13.51
N MET A 48 10.28 21.76 -12.82
CA MET A 48 10.37 21.79 -11.36
C MET A 48 9.13 21.19 -10.69
N LEU A 49 7.95 21.42 -11.28
CA LEU A 49 6.72 20.81 -10.78
C LEU A 49 6.74 19.28 -10.94
N PHE A 50 7.18 18.76 -12.08
CA PHE A 50 7.36 17.31 -12.25
C PHE A 50 8.33 16.72 -11.23
N GLU A 51 9.38 17.44 -10.86
CA GLU A 51 10.28 17.01 -9.80
C GLU A 51 9.58 16.91 -8.45
N VAL A 52 8.75 17.90 -8.09
CA VAL A 52 7.97 17.87 -6.83
C VAL A 52 6.99 16.69 -6.81
N LEU A 53 6.19 16.54 -7.86
CA LEU A 53 5.21 15.46 -7.95
C LEU A 53 5.89 14.09 -8.05
N GLY A 54 7.04 14.01 -8.73
CA GLY A 54 7.86 12.80 -8.82
C GLY A 54 8.42 12.36 -7.47
N ASP A 55 8.91 13.30 -6.66
CA ASP A 55 9.38 13.02 -5.29
C ASP A 55 8.24 12.47 -4.42
N MET A 56 7.04 13.09 -4.48
CA MET A 56 5.85 12.58 -3.78
C MET A 56 5.49 11.16 -4.25
N TRP A 57 5.55 10.93 -5.57
CA TRP A 57 5.29 9.62 -6.16
C TRP A 57 6.27 8.56 -5.66
N VAL A 58 7.56 8.85 -5.70
CA VAL A 58 8.61 7.91 -5.24
C VAL A 58 8.40 7.53 -3.79
N VAL A 59 8.07 8.48 -2.93
CA VAL A 59 7.78 8.21 -1.52
C VAL A 59 6.53 7.34 -1.36
N ASN A 60 5.44 7.67 -2.06
CA ASN A 60 4.20 6.90 -1.98
C ASN A 60 4.32 5.47 -2.50
N ARG A 61 5.28 5.22 -3.39
CA ARG A 61 5.54 3.89 -3.96
C ARG A 61 6.75 3.17 -3.35
N ASN A 62 7.30 3.70 -2.26
CA ASN A 62 8.44 3.08 -1.58
C ASN A 62 8.19 2.93 -0.08
N PRO A 63 7.73 1.75 0.39
CA PRO A 63 7.46 1.50 1.79
C PRO A 63 8.64 1.72 2.73
N TYR A 64 9.88 1.56 2.26
CA TYR A 64 11.08 1.83 3.06
C TYR A 64 11.27 3.32 3.30
N LEU A 65 11.04 4.16 2.27
CA LEU A 65 11.08 5.62 2.43
C LEU A 65 9.95 6.11 3.32
N GLN A 66 8.75 5.56 3.18
CA GLN A 66 7.62 5.89 4.05
C GLN A 66 7.94 5.59 5.51
N GLU A 67 8.52 4.41 5.79
CA GLU A 67 8.91 4.00 7.12
C GLU A 67 9.94 4.97 7.72
N ASP A 68 11.02 5.26 6.98
CA ASP A 68 12.07 6.19 7.39
C ASP A 68 11.52 7.59 7.69
N LEU A 69 10.64 8.12 6.84
CA LEU A 69 10.03 9.44 7.03
C LEU A 69 9.00 9.47 8.18
N LEU A 70 8.32 8.37 8.45
CA LEU A 70 7.44 8.25 9.60
C LEU A 70 8.20 8.21 10.92
N GLU A 71 9.39 7.61 10.93
CA GLU A 71 10.24 7.50 12.12
C GLU A 71 11.12 8.72 12.33
N ASN A 72 11.48 9.43 11.26
CA ASN A 72 12.41 10.56 11.30
C ASN A 72 11.72 11.86 10.85
N GLY A 73 11.07 12.56 11.79
CA GLY A 73 10.37 13.81 11.53
C GLY A 73 11.25 14.92 10.93
N ASN A 74 12.54 14.96 11.26
CA ASN A 74 13.44 15.97 10.68
C ASN A 74 13.66 15.73 9.18
N ARG A 75 13.75 14.46 8.75
CA ARG A 75 13.87 14.12 7.34
C ARG A 75 12.60 14.45 6.59
N LEU A 76 11.44 14.13 7.17
CA LEU A 76 10.14 14.51 6.59
C LEU A 76 10.05 16.03 6.43
N ASN A 77 10.34 16.81 7.47
CA ASN A 77 10.30 18.26 7.39
C ASN A 77 11.25 18.79 6.30
N SER A 78 12.49 18.29 6.24
CA SER A 78 13.44 18.68 5.21
C SER A 78 12.95 18.38 3.78
N LEU A 79 12.26 17.25 3.58
CA LEU A 79 11.65 16.90 2.29
C LEU A 79 10.53 17.88 1.93
N ILE A 80 9.61 18.13 2.86
CA ILE A 80 8.48 19.05 2.66
C ILE A 80 8.97 20.48 2.42
N ASP A 81 9.96 20.96 3.19
CA ASP A 81 10.58 22.28 3.00
C ASP A 81 11.22 22.42 1.61
N ALA A 82 11.88 21.37 1.14
CA ALA A 82 12.47 21.36 -0.21
C ALA A 82 11.39 21.45 -1.31
N MET A 83 10.27 20.77 -1.13
CA MET A 83 9.12 20.84 -2.05
C MET A 83 8.52 22.25 -2.06
N HIS A 84 8.25 22.83 -0.90
CA HIS A 84 7.74 24.20 -0.79
C HIS A 84 8.72 25.24 -1.35
N HIS A 85 10.04 25.05 -1.16
CA HIS A 85 11.03 25.93 -1.76
C HIS A 85 10.96 25.93 -3.30
N ARG A 86 10.83 24.73 -3.92
CA ARG A 86 10.64 24.63 -5.38
C ARG A 86 9.33 25.27 -5.85
N LEU A 87 8.24 25.07 -5.10
CA LEU A 87 6.95 25.72 -5.37
C LEU A 87 7.04 27.26 -5.28
N ALA A 88 7.76 27.79 -4.29
CA ALA A 88 7.99 29.25 -4.18
C ALA A 88 8.76 29.81 -5.39
N GLN A 89 9.75 29.06 -5.92
CA GLN A 89 10.43 29.45 -7.16
C GLN A 89 9.50 29.42 -8.36
N ILE A 90 8.62 28.43 -8.47
CA ILE A 90 7.59 28.35 -9.53
C ILE A 90 6.67 29.58 -9.42
N ARG A 91 6.21 29.92 -8.22
CA ARG A 91 5.36 31.08 -7.96
C ARG A 91 6.00 32.39 -8.42
N THR A 92 7.27 32.59 -8.09
CA THR A 92 8.03 33.78 -8.49
C THR A 92 8.12 33.89 -10.03
N ARG A 93 8.34 32.78 -10.71
CA ARG A 93 8.46 32.73 -12.18
C ARG A 93 7.12 32.85 -12.89
N ALA A 94 6.03 32.45 -12.25
CA ALA A 94 4.69 32.51 -12.83
C ALA A 94 4.26 33.98 -13.10
N GLY A 95 4.74 34.94 -12.30
CA GLY A 95 4.36 36.34 -12.41
C GLY A 95 2.82 36.50 -12.36
N ASP A 96 2.23 37.08 -13.40
CA ASP A 96 0.79 37.29 -13.55
C ASP A 96 0.09 36.23 -14.44
N ASN A 97 0.79 35.17 -14.82
CA ASN A 97 0.21 34.10 -15.63
C ASN A 97 -0.78 33.28 -14.77
N ARG A 98 -2.08 33.50 -15.02
CA ARG A 98 -3.16 32.88 -14.25
C ARG A 98 -3.13 31.34 -14.28
N GLN A 99 -2.83 30.75 -15.43
CA GLN A 99 -2.75 29.30 -15.58
C GLN A 99 -1.60 28.71 -14.75
N ALA A 100 -0.44 29.38 -14.75
CA ALA A 100 0.70 28.94 -13.93
C ALA A 100 0.43 29.13 -12.43
N LEU A 101 -0.33 30.16 -12.05
CA LEU A 101 -0.74 30.38 -10.65
C LEU A 101 -1.75 29.34 -10.16
N ASP A 102 -2.72 28.98 -10.99
CA ASP A 102 -3.70 27.93 -10.68
C ASP A 102 -3.02 26.59 -10.48
N LEU A 103 -2.12 26.21 -11.38
CA LEU A 103 -1.31 25.00 -11.27
C LEU A 103 -0.42 24.99 -10.02
N HIS A 104 0.21 26.13 -9.69
CA HIS A 104 0.98 26.30 -8.47
C HIS A 104 0.12 26.09 -7.21
N GLN A 105 -1.08 26.67 -7.19
CA GLN A 105 -2.01 26.51 -6.06
C GLN A 105 -2.41 25.04 -5.86
N ALA A 106 -2.77 24.36 -6.94
CA ALA A 106 -3.11 22.93 -6.90
C ALA A 106 -1.93 22.08 -6.38
N ALA A 107 -0.72 22.37 -6.85
CA ALA A 107 0.47 21.67 -6.40
C ALA A 107 0.80 21.93 -4.91
N THR A 108 0.60 23.17 -4.45
CA THR A 108 0.79 23.50 -3.02
C THR A 108 -0.19 22.70 -2.16
N GLN A 109 -1.47 22.67 -2.54
CA GLN A 109 -2.46 21.85 -1.83
C GLN A 109 -2.10 20.35 -1.84
N ALA A 110 -1.59 19.84 -2.96
CA ALA A 110 -1.17 18.44 -3.03
C ALA A 110 0.00 18.14 -2.08
N VAL A 111 1.00 19.03 -1.96
CA VAL A 111 2.11 18.88 -1.01
C VAL A 111 1.62 18.97 0.44
N ASP A 112 0.69 19.87 0.74
CA ASP A 112 0.12 20.00 2.08
C ASP A 112 -0.66 18.73 2.48
N LEU A 113 -1.47 18.18 1.57
CA LEU A 113 -2.18 16.91 1.75
C LEU A 113 -1.22 15.74 1.93
N PHE A 114 -0.18 15.68 1.10
CA PHE A 114 0.88 14.67 1.22
C PHE A 114 1.59 14.73 2.57
N SER A 115 1.91 15.92 3.06
CA SER A 115 2.49 16.12 4.39
C SER A 115 1.54 15.65 5.50
N GLY A 116 0.25 15.99 5.39
CA GLY A 116 -0.78 15.60 6.35
C GLY A 116 -0.96 14.09 6.47
N GLN A 117 -0.81 13.34 5.37
CA GLN A 117 -0.91 11.88 5.36
C GLN A 117 0.04 11.22 6.36
N PHE A 118 1.26 11.73 6.55
CA PHE A 118 2.21 11.17 7.51
C PHE A 118 1.75 11.29 8.95
N GLU A 119 1.08 12.39 9.30
CA GLU A 119 0.52 12.55 10.65
C GLU A 119 -0.66 11.60 10.87
N ASP A 120 -1.52 11.46 9.88
CA ASP A 120 -2.66 10.54 9.94
C ASP A 120 -2.20 9.08 9.98
N ASP A 121 -1.18 8.73 9.23
CA ASP A 121 -0.57 7.39 9.25
C ASP A 121 0.08 7.09 10.61
N ARG A 122 0.75 8.06 11.26
CA ARG A 122 1.27 7.89 12.62
C ARG A 122 0.14 7.58 13.61
N LYS A 123 -0.92 8.37 13.59
CA LYS A 123 -2.09 8.16 14.46
C LYS A 123 -2.74 6.81 14.20
N LEU A 124 -2.87 6.42 12.94
CA LEU A 124 -3.44 5.13 12.58
C LEU A 124 -2.53 3.98 13.04
N ARG A 125 -1.20 4.07 12.83
CA ARG A 125 -0.24 3.07 13.34
C ARG A 125 -0.30 2.92 14.86
N GLU A 126 -0.45 4.00 15.60
CA GLU A 126 -0.60 3.95 17.07
C GLU A 126 -1.91 3.25 17.48
N ARG A 127 -3.02 3.57 16.82
CA ARG A 127 -4.31 2.92 17.06
C ARG A 127 -4.23 1.42 16.79
N VAL A 128 -3.64 1.04 15.67
CA VAL A 128 -3.44 -0.36 15.27
C VAL A 128 -2.55 -1.06 16.30
N ARG A 129 -1.36 -0.52 16.61
CA ARG A 129 -0.48 -1.11 17.63
C ARG A 129 -1.18 -1.29 18.97
N LYS A 130 -1.90 -0.28 19.44
CA LYS A 130 -2.62 -0.34 20.73
C LYS A 130 -3.71 -1.41 20.76
N ARG A 131 -4.44 -1.57 19.65
CA ARG A 131 -5.55 -2.52 19.56
C ARG A 131 -5.03 -3.95 19.39
N PHE A 132 -4.10 -4.17 18.47
CA PHE A 132 -3.63 -5.51 18.13
C PHE A 132 -2.68 -6.12 19.15
N ARG A 133 -1.91 -5.32 19.92
CA ARG A 133 -1.08 -5.83 21.04
C ARG A 133 -1.87 -6.46 22.17
N ARG A 134 -3.18 -6.31 22.20
CA ARG A 134 -4.08 -6.98 23.16
C ARG A 134 -4.54 -8.33 22.66
N ILE A 135 -4.33 -8.62 21.38
CA ILE A 135 -4.79 -9.82 20.69
C ILE A 135 -3.62 -10.74 20.40
N THR A 136 -2.53 -10.18 19.90
CA THR A 136 -1.36 -10.94 19.46
C THR A 136 -0.06 -10.31 19.95
N ARG A 137 1.07 -11.04 19.83
CA ARG A 137 2.38 -10.54 20.22
C ARG A 137 2.82 -9.35 19.36
N LYS A 138 3.67 -8.50 19.94
CA LYS A 138 4.22 -7.34 19.25
C LYS A 138 4.88 -7.71 17.91
N ASP A 139 5.62 -8.80 17.89
CA ASP A 139 6.41 -9.25 16.74
C ASP A 139 5.55 -9.81 15.60
N ASN A 140 4.27 -10.02 15.88
CA ASN A 140 3.27 -10.41 14.88
C ASN A 140 2.67 -9.21 14.11
N ILE A 141 3.01 -7.98 14.48
CA ILE A 141 2.46 -6.74 13.92
C ILE A 141 3.60 -6.00 13.22
N ASP A 142 3.71 -6.15 11.92
CA ASP A 142 4.84 -5.65 11.15
C ASP A 142 4.42 -4.52 10.19
N PHE A 143 4.97 -3.32 10.42
CA PHE A 143 4.82 -2.14 9.57
C PHE A 143 6.02 -1.91 8.67
N GLY A 144 7.04 -2.75 8.78
CA GLY A 144 8.32 -2.57 8.10
C GLY A 144 8.22 -2.63 6.58
N GLY A 145 9.09 -1.90 5.92
CA GLY A 145 9.15 -1.83 4.46
C GLY A 145 9.28 -3.21 3.82
N LEU A 146 10.10 -4.10 4.39
CA LEU A 146 10.28 -5.46 3.89
C LEU A 146 8.98 -6.28 3.94
N ALA A 147 8.28 -6.28 5.07
CA ALA A 147 7.03 -7.00 5.21
C ALA A 147 5.98 -6.49 4.23
N ARG A 148 5.85 -5.18 4.10
CA ARG A 148 4.89 -4.55 3.19
C ARG A 148 5.18 -4.87 1.73
N VAL A 149 6.44 -4.86 1.30
CA VAL A 149 6.84 -5.20 -0.08
C VAL A 149 6.62 -6.67 -0.37
N SER A 150 7.00 -7.58 0.55
CA SER A 150 6.82 -9.03 0.35
C SER A 150 5.37 -9.48 0.30
N HIS A 151 4.45 -8.66 0.78
CA HIS A 151 3.02 -8.97 0.80
C HIS A 151 2.19 -8.08 -0.15
N ALA A 152 2.84 -7.38 -1.07
CA ALA A 152 2.16 -6.50 -2.04
C ALA A 152 1.64 -7.21 -3.28
N THR A 153 2.06 -8.45 -3.54
CA THR A 153 1.72 -9.21 -4.74
C THR A 153 1.42 -10.67 -4.42
N ASP A 154 0.71 -11.34 -5.31
CA ASP A 154 0.58 -12.80 -5.36
C ASP A 154 1.21 -13.34 -6.67
N ALA A 155 0.80 -14.50 -7.16
CA ALA A 155 1.32 -15.07 -8.40
C ALA A 155 0.79 -14.41 -9.68
N THR A 156 -0.04 -13.36 -9.58
CA THR A 156 -0.59 -12.64 -10.74
C THR A 156 0.31 -11.52 -11.28
N ASP A 157 1.42 -11.21 -10.66
CA ASP A 157 2.24 -10.01 -10.92
C ASP A 157 1.54 -8.66 -10.66
N TRP A 158 0.34 -8.68 -10.15
CA TRP A 158 -0.38 -7.45 -9.82
C TRP A 158 0.23 -6.79 -8.58
N ARG A 159 0.47 -5.49 -8.69
CA ARG A 159 1.02 -4.62 -7.64
C ARG A 159 0.26 -3.33 -7.63
N VAL A 160 -0.89 -3.33 -6.98
CA VAL A 160 -1.78 -2.17 -6.96
C VAL A 160 -1.40 -1.24 -5.82
N GLU A 161 -1.31 -1.76 -4.59
CA GLU A 161 -0.94 -0.98 -3.42
C GLU A 161 -0.08 -1.80 -2.45
N PHE A 162 0.58 -1.14 -1.50
CA PHE A 162 1.26 -1.80 -0.40
C PHE A 162 0.33 -1.89 0.81
N PRO A 163 0.33 -3.00 1.55
CA PRO A 163 -0.46 -3.07 2.77
C PRO A 163 0.03 -2.05 3.80
N PHE A 164 -0.88 -1.55 4.62
CA PHE A 164 -0.55 -0.68 5.75
C PHE A 164 0.26 -1.41 6.81
N VAL A 165 -0.14 -2.66 7.08
CA VAL A 165 0.49 -3.54 8.08
C VAL A 165 0.32 -5.00 7.68
N VAL A 166 1.29 -5.83 8.05
CA VAL A 166 1.19 -7.29 7.97
C VAL A 166 1.03 -7.84 9.37
N ILE A 167 0.08 -8.75 9.57
CA ILE A 167 -0.18 -9.39 10.87
C ILE A 167 -0.13 -10.90 10.68
N SER A 168 0.69 -11.57 11.50
CA SER A 168 0.89 -13.02 11.46
C SER A 168 0.38 -13.65 12.78
N PRO A 169 -0.92 -14.03 12.86
CA PRO A 169 -1.48 -14.62 14.07
C PRO A 169 -0.76 -15.92 14.46
N ASP A 170 -0.62 -16.18 15.76
CA ASP A 170 0.00 -17.39 16.28
C ASP A 170 -0.98 -18.58 16.33
N ASN A 171 -2.30 -18.31 16.33
CA ASN A 171 -3.35 -19.33 16.41
C ASN A 171 -4.68 -18.83 15.83
N GLU A 172 -5.62 -19.75 15.63
CA GLU A 172 -6.93 -19.46 15.03
C GLU A 172 -7.81 -18.51 15.87
N ALA A 173 -7.68 -18.56 17.20
CA ALA A 173 -8.47 -17.68 18.08
C ALA A 173 -8.10 -16.20 17.87
N GLU A 174 -6.82 -15.92 17.65
CA GLU A 174 -6.36 -14.57 17.33
C GLU A 174 -6.95 -14.04 16.01
N VAL A 175 -7.18 -14.90 15.02
CA VAL A 175 -7.69 -14.51 13.70
C VAL A 175 -9.04 -13.81 13.82
N ALA A 176 -9.98 -14.38 14.58
CA ALA A 176 -11.31 -13.82 14.75
C ALA A 176 -11.25 -12.42 15.42
N GLU A 177 -10.42 -12.28 16.45
CA GLU A 177 -10.25 -11.01 17.16
C GLU A 177 -9.52 -9.95 16.27
N ILE A 178 -8.55 -10.37 15.45
CA ILE A 178 -7.85 -9.51 14.47
C ILE A 178 -8.84 -9.00 13.43
N VAL A 179 -9.67 -9.88 12.86
CA VAL A 179 -10.70 -9.51 11.89
C VAL A 179 -11.66 -8.47 12.49
N GLN A 180 -12.17 -8.72 13.70
CA GLN A 180 -13.04 -7.75 14.38
C GLN A 180 -12.35 -6.41 14.62
N ALA A 181 -11.08 -6.43 15.03
CA ALA A 181 -10.29 -5.23 15.25
C ALA A 181 -10.04 -4.44 13.94
N CYS A 182 -9.84 -5.11 12.81
CA CYS A 182 -9.76 -4.47 11.50
C CYS A 182 -11.06 -3.75 11.14
N ILE A 183 -12.20 -4.40 11.35
CA ILE A 183 -13.53 -3.82 11.11
C ILE A 183 -13.74 -2.57 12.00
N ASP A 184 -13.44 -2.67 13.29
CA ASP A 184 -13.58 -1.57 14.25
C ASP A 184 -12.75 -0.33 13.90
N ILE A 185 -11.59 -0.54 13.26
CA ILE A 185 -10.66 0.53 12.86
C ILE A 185 -10.96 1.04 11.44
N GLY A 186 -11.68 0.28 10.62
CA GLY A 186 -12.00 0.58 9.23
C GLY A 186 -10.86 0.21 8.26
N LEU A 187 -10.18 -0.91 8.49
CA LEU A 187 -9.09 -1.41 7.66
C LEU A 187 -9.60 -2.48 6.69
N THR A 188 -9.12 -2.45 5.45
CA THR A 188 -9.42 -3.46 4.44
C THR A 188 -8.65 -4.74 4.74
N ILE A 189 -9.33 -5.89 4.78
CA ILE A 189 -8.75 -7.17 5.17
C ILE A 189 -8.34 -7.97 3.94
N ILE A 190 -7.08 -8.41 3.91
CA ILE A 190 -6.52 -9.26 2.86
C ILE A 190 -5.98 -10.54 3.52
N PRO A 191 -6.70 -11.67 3.45
CA PRO A 191 -6.18 -12.95 3.93
C PRO A 191 -5.12 -13.48 2.97
N ARG A 192 -4.01 -13.98 3.52
CA ARG A 192 -2.90 -14.51 2.74
C ARG A 192 -2.33 -15.76 3.38
N GLY A 193 -2.32 -16.87 2.62
CA GLY A 193 -1.48 -18.04 2.87
C GLY A 193 -0.14 -17.89 2.15
N GLY A 194 0.24 -18.86 1.32
CA GLY A 194 1.50 -18.80 0.55
C GLY A 194 1.56 -17.73 -0.55
N GLY A 195 0.49 -17.00 -0.82
CA GLY A 195 0.46 -15.97 -1.87
C GLY A 195 0.59 -16.54 -3.29
N THR A 196 0.21 -17.79 -3.50
CA THR A 196 0.34 -18.51 -4.78
C THR A 196 -0.92 -18.45 -5.66
N GLY A 197 -1.91 -17.69 -5.28
CA GLY A 197 -3.16 -17.51 -6.04
C GLY A 197 -2.94 -16.74 -7.34
N TYR A 198 -3.74 -17.11 -8.36
CA TYR A 198 -3.73 -16.46 -9.68
C TYR A 198 -4.91 -15.50 -9.92
N THR A 199 -5.60 -15.09 -8.86
CA THR A 199 -6.81 -14.27 -8.97
C THR A 199 -6.65 -12.86 -8.41
N GLY A 200 -5.48 -12.52 -7.89
CA GLY A 200 -5.25 -11.23 -7.21
C GLY A 200 -5.88 -11.16 -5.81
N GLY A 201 -6.35 -12.28 -5.25
CA GLY A 201 -7.05 -12.30 -3.96
C GLY A 201 -6.17 -11.96 -2.75
N ALA A 202 -4.84 -12.03 -2.90
CA ALA A 202 -3.89 -11.64 -1.87
C ALA A 202 -3.17 -10.31 -2.18
N VAL A 203 -3.65 -9.55 -3.18
CA VAL A 203 -3.09 -8.25 -3.57
C VAL A 203 -3.84 -7.12 -2.88
N PRO A 204 -3.17 -6.28 -2.08
CA PRO A 204 -3.78 -5.08 -1.51
C PRO A 204 -4.22 -4.10 -2.61
N LEU A 205 -5.47 -3.65 -2.55
CA LEU A 205 -6.04 -2.66 -3.48
C LEU A 205 -6.15 -1.26 -2.86
N ASP A 206 -5.92 -1.16 -1.55
CA ASP A 206 -6.07 0.04 -0.75
C ASP A 206 -4.87 0.20 0.19
N ALA A 207 -4.39 1.44 0.36
CA ALA A 207 -3.25 1.76 1.22
C ALA A 207 -3.52 1.47 2.72
N HIS A 208 -4.80 1.43 3.14
CA HIS A 208 -5.20 1.06 4.50
C HIS A 208 -5.60 -0.42 4.62
N SER A 209 -4.96 -1.29 3.83
CA SER A 209 -5.16 -2.73 3.91
C SER A 209 -4.29 -3.38 5.00
N VAL A 210 -4.85 -4.39 5.63
CA VAL A 210 -4.13 -5.31 6.54
C VAL A 210 -4.00 -6.65 5.85
N VAL A 211 -2.78 -7.13 5.67
CA VAL A 211 -2.55 -8.52 5.27
C VAL A 211 -2.51 -9.38 6.53
N ILE A 212 -3.45 -10.33 6.63
CA ILE A 212 -3.43 -11.37 7.65
C ILE A 212 -2.69 -12.57 7.06
N ASN A 213 -1.42 -12.72 7.43
CA ASN A 213 -0.57 -13.81 6.95
C ASN A 213 -0.72 -15.03 7.85
N THR A 214 -1.24 -16.13 7.29
CA THR A 214 -1.56 -17.35 8.03
C THR A 214 -0.41 -18.35 8.13
N GLU A 215 0.81 -17.99 7.71
CA GLU A 215 1.94 -18.92 7.64
C GLU A 215 2.27 -19.65 8.95
N LYS A 216 1.96 -19.06 10.11
CA LYS A 216 2.16 -19.63 11.44
C LYS A 216 1.08 -20.63 11.85
N LEU A 217 -0.04 -20.65 11.16
CA LEU A 217 -1.12 -21.61 11.37
C LEU A 217 -0.78 -22.91 10.64
N ASP A 218 0.36 -23.51 10.99
CA ASP A 218 0.99 -24.61 10.27
C ASP A 218 0.76 -26.01 10.93
N GLN A 219 -0.21 -26.11 11.81
CA GLN A 219 -0.57 -27.36 12.47
C GLN A 219 -1.05 -28.37 11.45
N LEU A 220 -0.53 -29.59 11.54
CA LEU A 220 -0.89 -30.72 10.69
C LEU A 220 -1.29 -31.90 11.57
N GLY A 221 -2.56 -32.30 11.48
CA GLY A 221 -3.12 -33.44 12.21
C GLY A 221 -2.74 -34.79 11.58
N HIS A 222 -3.31 -35.85 12.14
CA HIS A 222 -3.15 -37.20 11.60
C HIS A 222 -4.22 -37.47 10.49
N VAL A 223 -3.90 -38.40 9.60
CA VAL A 223 -4.88 -38.91 8.64
C VAL A 223 -5.85 -39.82 9.38
N LEU A 224 -7.13 -39.48 9.41
CA LEU A 224 -8.17 -40.23 10.11
C LEU A 224 -9.39 -40.37 9.20
N PRO A 225 -10.12 -41.50 9.26
CA PRO A 225 -11.38 -41.64 8.57
C PRO A 225 -12.44 -40.69 9.17
N ALA A 226 -13.12 -39.91 8.34
CA ALA A 226 -14.22 -39.06 8.76
C ALA A 226 -15.38 -39.11 7.76
N ASN A 227 -16.60 -38.88 8.26
CA ASN A 227 -17.77 -38.73 7.44
C ASN A 227 -17.81 -37.30 6.87
N VAL A 228 -17.81 -37.18 5.57
CA VAL A 228 -17.91 -35.91 4.85
C VAL A 228 -19.30 -35.78 4.26
N HIS A 229 -19.89 -34.59 4.38
CA HIS A 229 -21.24 -34.33 3.85
C HIS A 229 -21.29 -34.63 2.33
N GLY A 230 -22.27 -35.42 1.90
CA GLY A 230 -22.44 -35.84 0.50
C GLY A 230 -21.60 -37.05 0.07
N VAL A 231 -20.93 -37.75 1.02
CA VAL A 231 -20.21 -39.01 0.77
C VAL A 231 -20.79 -40.12 1.68
N ASP A 232 -21.20 -41.22 1.09
CA ASP A 232 -21.93 -42.32 1.76
C ASP A 232 -21.04 -43.24 2.62
N HIS A 233 -19.72 -43.00 2.64
CA HIS A 233 -18.76 -43.79 3.40
C HIS A 233 -17.69 -42.91 4.01
N PRO A 234 -17.04 -43.31 5.11
CA PRO A 234 -15.92 -42.60 5.65
C PRO A 234 -14.76 -42.48 4.67
N VAL A 235 -14.18 -41.30 4.53
CA VAL A 235 -13.00 -41.03 3.69
C VAL A 235 -11.82 -40.63 4.55
N ALA A 236 -10.61 -40.90 4.09
CA ALA A 236 -9.40 -40.43 4.74
C ALA A 236 -9.34 -38.90 4.69
N THR A 237 -9.24 -38.28 5.85
CA THR A 237 -9.18 -36.82 6.01
C THR A 237 -8.01 -36.44 6.90
N VAL A 238 -7.51 -35.23 6.72
CA VAL A 238 -6.55 -34.60 7.61
C VAL A 238 -7.00 -33.19 7.93
N GLN A 239 -6.94 -32.83 9.20
CA GLN A 239 -7.14 -31.44 9.64
C GLN A 239 -5.81 -30.71 9.57
N CYS A 240 -5.79 -29.58 8.89
CA CYS A 240 -4.59 -28.74 8.78
C CYS A 240 -4.91 -27.26 8.95
N GLY A 241 -3.98 -26.49 9.50
CA GLY A 241 -4.05 -25.05 9.60
C GLY A 241 -3.92 -24.38 8.24
N ALA A 242 -4.40 -23.14 8.15
CA ALA A 242 -4.43 -22.36 6.90
C ALA A 242 -3.04 -21.97 6.36
N GLY A 243 -1.98 -22.15 7.14
CA GLY A 243 -0.59 -21.93 6.74
C GLY A 243 0.14 -23.18 6.23
N VAL A 244 -0.51 -24.35 6.28
CA VAL A 244 0.11 -25.60 5.83
C VAL A 244 0.27 -25.60 4.32
N VAL A 245 1.49 -25.86 3.84
CA VAL A 245 1.77 -26.04 2.42
C VAL A 245 1.23 -27.41 1.98
N THR A 246 0.45 -27.45 0.89
CA THR A 246 -0.21 -28.65 0.37
C THR A 246 0.73 -29.84 0.20
N ARG A 247 2.00 -29.60 -0.16
CA ARG A 247 3.03 -30.64 -0.25
C ARG A 247 3.20 -31.43 1.05
N ARG A 248 3.19 -30.76 2.22
CA ARG A 248 3.28 -31.43 3.54
C ARG A 248 2.08 -32.37 3.80
N VAL A 249 0.89 -31.98 3.30
CA VAL A 249 -0.29 -32.83 3.39
C VAL A 249 -0.14 -34.08 2.52
N SER A 250 0.39 -33.92 1.28
CA SER A 250 0.66 -35.05 0.39
C SER A 250 1.69 -36.01 0.97
N GLU A 251 2.80 -35.49 1.51
CA GLU A 251 3.85 -36.30 2.16
C GLU A 251 3.34 -37.07 3.41
N LEU A 252 2.31 -36.54 4.08
CA LEU A 252 1.69 -37.25 5.22
C LEU A 252 0.73 -38.36 4.78
N ALA A 253 0.14 -38.24 3.59
CA ALA A 253 -0.85 -39.17 3.05
C ALA A 253 -0.21 -40.37 2.32
N GLU A 254 1.08 -40.34 2.00
CA GLU A 254 1.87 -41.44 1.42
C GLU A 254 2.31 -42.43 2.49
#